data_da37567ed001a5d071794845288dacaa
#
_entry.id   da37567ed001a5d071794845288dacaa
#
_cell.length_a   1.000
_cell.length_b   1.000
_cell.length_c   1.000
_cell.angle_alpha   90.00
_cell.angle_beta   90.00
_cell.angle_gamma   90.00
#
_symmetry.space_group_name_H-M   'P 1'
#
loop_
_entity.id
_entity.type
_entity.pdbx_description
1 polymer ?
#
loop_
_entity_poly.entity_id
_entity_poly.type
_entity_poly.pdbx_seq_one_letter_code
_entity_poly.pdbx_strand_id
1 'polypeptide(L)'
;MLTFVGMTQTAGKSAGTPLLILFVRTNYTSAMISSKLLDTAIDQFGRHGFEGASTRAIAKASGTAMSSITYHFGGKEGLYLAAAEHIAASIAELHAPNLEQVRAAMDGSREQARDALLLLIDGFAQMMLRPESEAWARFVIREQQAPTEAFERLYSGAMGPLVGVFVALLGRLRADLDEREVRATAILLVGQGMILRAGRASACRILGVDRLGEAEGKLLRERLRANLLCILSEA
;
A
#
# COMPACT_ATOMS: atom_id res chain seq x y z
N MET A 1 13.39 -18.26 33.06
CA MET A 1 13.05 -19.13 34.17
C MET A 1 11.90 -18.48 34.91
N LEU A 2 10.66 -18.82 34.54
CA LEU A 2 9.44 -18.33 35.17
C LEU A 2 8.55 -19.53 35.43
N THR A 3 8.30 -19.74 36.68
CA THR A 3 7.73 -20.93 37.34
C THR A 3 6.21 -21.00 37.08
N PHE A 4 5.73 -22.13 36.63
CA PHE A 4 4.32 -22.53 36.57
C PHE A 4 3.87 -22.88 37.99
N VAL A 5 2.82 -22.20 38.48
CA VAL A 5 2.08 -22.64 39.65
C VAL A 5 0.71 -23.13 39.21
N GLY A 6 0.46 -24.41 39.40
CA GLY A 6 -0.81 -25.08 39.16
C GLY A 6 -1.84 -24.66 40.23
N MET A 7 -3.09 -24.52 39.82
CA MET A 7 -4.23 -24.52 40.74
C MET A 7 -5.30 -25.52 40.25
N THR A 8 -5.59 -26.41 41.13
CA THR A 8 -6.54 -27.50 41.07
C THR A 8 -7.98 -27.03 40.92
N GLN A 9 -8.74 -27.81 40.15
CA GLN A 9 -10.19 -27.69 39.96
C GLN A 9 -10.97 -27.88 41.29
N THR A 10 -11.91 -27.00 41.51
CA THR A 10 -13.14 -27.35 42.25
C THR A 10 -14.37 -26.88 41.46
N ALA A 11 -15.30 -27.78 41.24
CA ALA A 11 -16.53 -27.57 40.49
C ALA A 11 -17.52 -26.68 41.25
N GLY A 12 -18.02 -25.63 40.59
CA GLY A 12 -19.18 -24.84 41.03
C GLY A 12 -19.89 -24.25 39.83
N LYS A 13 -21.10 -24.70 39.55
CA LYS A 13 -21.99 -24.19 38.49
C LYS A 13 -22.39 -22.75 38.77
N SER A 14 -22.05 -21.84 37.86
CA SER A 14 -22.76 -20.57 37.68
C SER A 14 -22.43 -20.02 36.29
N ALA A 15 -23.49 -19.72 35.53
CA ALA A 15 -23.45 -19.20 34.19
C ALA A 15 -22.84 -17.78 34.19
N GLY A 16 -21.59 -17.68 33.83
CA GLY A 16 -20.89 -16.42 33.55
C GLY A 16 -20.28 -16.50 32.16
N THR A 17 -20.85 -15.78 31.20
CA THR A 17 -20.23 -15.56 29.88
C THR A 17 -18.84 -14.95 30.12
N PRO A 18 -17.75 -15.57 29.66
CA PRO A 18 -16.42 -15.08 30.02
C PRO A 18 -16.20 -13.67 29.44
N LEU A 19 -15.91 -12.73 30.32
CA LEU A 19 -15.56 -11.31 30.00
C LEU A 19 -14.50 -11.21 28.89
N LEU A 20 -13.61 -12.18 28.80
CA LEU A 20 -12.55 -12.29 27.83
C LEU A 20 -13.09 -12.44 26.39
N ILE A 21 -14.17 -13.19 26.17
CA ILE A 21 -14.78 -13.37 24.84
C ILE A 21 -15.47 -12.07 24.40
N LEU A 22 -16.04 -11.33 25.33
CA LEU A 22 -16.66 -10.04 25.07
C LEU A 22 -15.59 -9.00 24.68
N PHE A 23 -14.46 -8.98 25.38
CA PHE A 23 -13.35 -8.04 25.12
C PHE A 23 -12.67 -8.28 23.77
N VAL A 24 -12.41 -9.55 23.42
CA VAL A 24 -11.86 -9.93 22.10
C VAL A 24 -12.85 -9.61 20.98
N ARG A 25 -14.14 -9.88 21.19
CA ARG A 25 -15.19 -9.59 20.20
C ARG A 25 -15.39 -8.09 19.99
N THR A 26 -15.30 -7.28 21.03
CA THR A 26 -15.43 -5.81 20.96
C THR A 26 -14.25 -5.19 20.23
N ASN A 27 -13.02 -5.64 20.48
CA ASN A 27 -11.83 -5.16 19.79
C ASN A 27 -11.80 -5.58 18.31
N TYR A 28 -12.20 -6.81 18.00
CA TYR A 28 -12.29 -7.31 16.63
C TYR A 28 -13.35 -6.55 15.81
N THR A 29 -14.51 -6.31 16.41
CA THR A 29 -15.59 -5.53 15.77
C THR A 29 -15.21 -4.08 15.59
N SER A 30 -14.52 -3.46 16.55
CA SER A 30 -14.03 -2.07 16.45
C SER A 30 -12.96 -1.93 15.36
N ALA A 31 -12.02 -2.86 15.25
CA ALA A 31 -11.00 -2.88 14.22
C ALA A 31 -11.60 -3.06 12.80
N MET A 32 -12.58 -3.96 12.65
CA MET A 32 -13.28 -4.17 11.38
C MET A 32 -14.13 -2.96 10.95
N ILE A 33 -14.80 -2.30 11.90
CA ILE A 33 -15.59 -1.09 11.62
C ILE A 33 -14.64 0.04 11.20
N SER A 34 -13.48 0.15 11.85
CA SER A 34 -12.44 1.14 11.50
C SER A 34 -11.90 0.92 10.08
N SER A 35 -11.58 -0.32 9.69
CA SER A 35 -11.10 -0.64 8.34
C SER A 35 -12.14 -0.30 7.27
N LYS A 36 -13.38 -0.77 7.42
CA LYS A 36 -14.47 -0.48 6.46
C LYS A 36 -14.73 1.03 6.33
N LEU A 37 -14.65 1.77 7.43
CA LEU A 37 -14.81 3.22 7.41
C LEU A 37 -13.67 3.88 6.62
N LEU A 38 -12.44 3.47 6.83
CA LEU A 38 -11.27 3.99 6.13
C LEU A 38 -11.31 3.65 4.65
N ASP A 39 -11.66 2.43 4.26
CA ASP A 39 -11.83 2.04 2.85
C ASP A 39 -12.90 2.87 2.15
N THR A 40 -14.04 3.11 2.83
CA THR A 40 -15.10 3.99 2.33
C THR A 40 -14.62 5.44 2.21
N ALA A 41 -13.87 5.93 3.18
CA ALA A 41 -13.32 7.28 3.17
C ALA A 41 -12.32 7.45 2.02
N ILE A 42 -11.44 6.48 1.80
CA ILE A 42 -10.46 6.47 0.69
C ILE A 42 -11.19 6.55 -0.66
N ASP A 43 -12.23 5.74 -0.88
CA ASP A 43 -13.00 5.81 -2.13
C ASP A 43 -13.68 7.16 -2.32
N GLN A 44 -14.34 7.69 -1.29
CA GLN A 44 -15.04 8.98 -1.35
C GLN A 44 -14.07 10.16 -1.56
N PHE A 45 -12.96 10.17 -0.82
CA PHE A 45 -11.92 11.20 -1.00
C PHE A 45 -11.22 11.08 -2.36
N GLY A 46 -10.93 9.86 -2.80
CA GLY A 46 -10.36 9.61 -4.10
C GLY A 46 -11.25 10.11 -5.25
N ARG A 47 -12.56 9.91 -5.15
CA ARG A 47 -13.54 10.36 -6.18
C ARG A 47 -13.81 11.86 -6.15
N HIS A 48 -14.02 12.41 -4.97
CA HIS A 48 -14.56 13.77 -4.81
C HIS A 48 -13.54 14.81 -4.33
N GLY A 49 -12.33 14.35 -3.95
CA GLY A 49 -11.33 15.19 -3.27
C GLY A 49 -11.70 15.49 -1.83
N PHE A 50 -10.80 16.17 -1.13
CA PHE A 50 -11.05 16.58 0.26
C PHE A 50 -12.29 17.45 0.36
N GLU A 51 -12.40 18.53 -0.41
CA GLU A 51 -13.51 19.49 -0.31
C GLU A 51 -14.86 18.86 -0.69
N GLY A 52 -14.92 18.10 -1.78
CA GLY A 52 -16.17 17.53 -2.30
C GLY A 52 -16.70 16.31 -1.53
N ALA A 53 -15.88 15.64 -0.73
CA ALA A 53 -16.31 14.49 0.07
C ALA A 53 -17.11 14.93 1.31
N SER A 54 -18.18 14.18 1.62
CA SER A 54 -19.05 14.41 2.78
C SER A 54 -18.84 13.36 3.85
N THR A 55 -18.43 13.74 5.05
CA THR A 55 -18.33 12.85 6.20
C THR A 55 -19.64 12.17 6.57
N ARG A 56 -20.79 12.85 6.33
CA ARG A 56 -22.11 12.24 6.49
C ARG A 56 -22.36 11.11 5.49
N ALA A 57 -21.96 11.32 4.22
CA ALA A 57 -22.07 10.29 3.19
C ALA A 57 -21.15 9.12 3.49
N ILE A 58 -19.91 9.38 3.94
CA ILE A 58 -18.95 8.36 4.37
C ILE A 58 -19.50 7.54 5.53
N ALA A 59 -20.01 8.18 6.59
CA ALA A 59 -20.60 7.52 7.74
C ALA A 59 -21.77 6.61 7.33
N LYS A 60 -22.68 7.12 6.50
CA LYS A 60 -23.81 6.35 5.98
C LYS A 60 -23.37 5.13 5.16
N ALA A 61 -22.42 5.30 4.24
CA ALA A 61 -21.95 4.23 3.36
C ALA A 61 -21.14 3.16 4.10
N SER A 62 -20.39 3.53 5.13
CA SER A 62 -19.67 2.57 6.00
C SER A 62 -20.55 1.90 7.05
N GLY A 63 -21.77 2.39 7.28
CA GLY A 63 -22.66 1.94 8.35
C GLY A 63 -22.23 2.41 9.74
N THR A 64 -21.47 3.51 9.81
CA THR A 64 -20.92 4.06 11.06
C THR A 64 -21.69 5.33 11.47
N ALA A 65 -21.78 5.60 12.77
CA ALA A 65 -22.38 6.84 13.25
C ALA A 65 -21.46 8.04 12.96
N MET A 66 -22.03 9.19 12.61
CA MET A 66 -21.27 10.42 12.38
C MET A 66 -20.43 10.83 13.61
N SER A 67 -20.98 10.61 14.82
CA SER A 67 -20.27 10.86 16.06
C SER A 67 -18.97 10.04 16.22
N SER A 68 -18.92 8.84 15.64
CA SER A 68 -17.71 8.01 15.66
C SER A 68 -16.58 8.64 14.84
N ILE A 69 -16.89 9.28 13.71
CA ILE A 69 -15.87 10.00 12.92
C ILE A 69 -15.28 11.15 13.75
N THR A 70 -16.12 11.95 14.39
CA THR A 70 -15.64 13.05 15.23
C THR A 70 -14.87 12.54 16.44
N TYR A 71 -15.34 11.46 17.09
CA TYR A 71 -14.70 10.91 18.29
C TYR A 71 -13.34 10.26 17.99
N HIS A 72 -13.22 9.46 16.93
CA HIS A 72 -12.00 8.73 16.63
C HIS A 72 -10.98 9.50 15.79
N PHE A 73 -11.46 10.39 14.93
CA PHE A 73 -10.61 11.08 13.95
C PHE A 73 -10.60 12.61 14.12
N GLY A 74 -11.38 13.16 15.04
CA GLY A 74 -11.46 14.61 15.21
C GLY A 74 -12.23 15.35 14.11
N GLY A 75 -12.79 14.63 13.13
CA GLY A 75 -13.55 15.21 12.03
C GLY A 75 -13.04 14.81 10.64
N LYS A 76 -13.32 15.64 9.63
CA LYS A 76 -13.03 15.35 8.22
C LYS A 76 -11.53 15.30 7.93
N GLU A 77 -10.79 16.25 8.48
CA GLU A 77 -9.33 16.36 8.29
C GLU A 77 -8.60 15.16 8.88
N GLY A 78 -8.85 14.82 10.15
CA GLY A 78 -8.24 13.65 10.77
C GLY A 78 -8.64 12.34 10.09
N LEU A 79 -9.88 12.23 9.58
CA LEU A 79 -10.29 11.07 8.78
C LEU A 79 -9.53 11.00 7.44
N TYR A 80 -9.23 12.15 6.83
CA TYR A 80 -8.43 12.21 5.60
C TYR A 80 -6.99 11.77 5.82
N LEU A 81 -6.36 12.24 6.89
CA LEU A 81 -5.00 11.84 7.28
C LEU A 81 -4.95 10.35 7.66
N ALA A 82 -5.93 9.86 8.41
CA ALA A 82 -6.02 8.44 8.76
C ALA A 82 -6.24 7.55 7.52
N ALA A 83 -6.95 8.04 6.50
CA ALA A 83 -7.10 7.35 5.22
C ALA A 83 -5.75 7.25 4.49
N ALA A 84 -4.93 8.30 4.49
CA ALA A 84 -3.59 8.29 3.93
C ALA A 84 -2.66 7.29 4.67
N GLU A 85 -2.68 7.29 6.00
CA GLU A 85 -1.93 6.35 6.83
C GLU A 85 -2.38 4.90 6.59
N HIS A 86 -3.67 4.66 6.42
CA HIS A 86 -4.20 3.33 6.11
C HIS A 86 -3.74 2.82 4.73
N ILE A 87 -3.71 3.69 3.72
CA ILE A 87 -3.13 3.36 2.41
C ILE A 87 -1.65 3.00 2.56
N ALA A 88 -0.88 3.82 3.28
CA ALA A 88 0.54 3.57 3.50
C ALA A 88 0.79 2.23 4.20
N ALA A 89 0.04 1.93 5.28
CA ALA A 89 0.12 0.66 5.98
C ALA A 89 -0.22 -0.53 5.07
N SER A 90 -1.29 -0.42 4.27
CA SER A 90 -1.69 -1.47 3.33
C SER A 90 -0.63 -1.72 2.24
N ILE A 91 0.01 -0.67 1.73
CA ILE A 91 1.13 -0.80 0.78
C ILE A 91 2.32 -1.49 1.45
N ALA A 92 2.67 -1.10 2.67
CA ALA A 92 3.77 -1.71 3.42
C ALA A 92 3.51 -3.20 3.69
N GLU A 93 2.29 -3.57 4.08
CA GLU A 93 1.87 -4.96 4.29
C GLU A 93 1.97 -5.80 3.01
N LEU A 94 1.59 -5.26 1.86
CA LEU A 94 1.71 -5.95 0.57
C LEU A 94 3.16 -6.28 0.21
N HIS A 95 4.10 -5.44 0.60
CA HIS A 95 5.52 -5.63 0.32
C HIS A 95 6.28 -6.37 1.45
N ALA A 96 5.68 -6.51 2.63
CA ALA A 96 6.31 -7.13 3.80
C ALA A 96 6.90 -8.54 3.55
N PRO A 97 6.24 -9.45 2.81
CA PRO A 97 6.77 -10.80 2.56
C PRO A 97 8.12 -10.80 1.83
N ASN A 98 8.39 -9.75 1.04
CA ASN A 98 9.60 -9.65 0.24
C ASN A 98 10.71 -8.83 0.92
N LEU A 99 10.40 -8.15 2.02
CA LEU A 99 11.33 -7.20 2.67
C LEU A 99 12.59 -7.86 3.20
N GLU A 100 12.50 -9.09 3.71
CA GLU A 100 13.66 -9.81 4.22
C GLU A 100 14.65 -10.14 3.09
N GLN A 101 14.15 -10.67 1.97
CA GLN A 101 14.96 -10.94 0.78
C GLN A 101 15.59 -9.66 0.24
N VAL A 102 14.81 -8.57 0.19
CA VAL A 102 15.29 -7.28 -0.30
C VAL A 102 16.36 -6.70 0.63
N ARG A 103 16.19 -6.79 1.95
CA ARG A 103 17.20 -6.36 2.93
C ARG A 103 18.48 -7.16 2.82
N ALA A 104 18.40 -8.49 2.72
CA ALA A 104 19.57 -9.34 2.52
C ALA A 104 20.32 -9.00 1.23
N ALA A 105 19.62 -8.57 0.18
CA ALA A 105 20.21 -8.18 -1.09
C ALA A 105 20.98 -6.84 -1.02
N MET A 106 20.74 -6.00 0.00
CA MET A 106 21.44 -4.72 0.16
C MET A 106 22.96 -4.92 0.35
N ASP A 107 23.35 -5.99 1.08
CA ASP A 107 24.75 -6.36 1.32
C ASP A 107 25.16 -7.64 0.56
N GLY A 108 24.25 -8.18 -0.25
CA GLY A 108 24.41 -9.42 -1.00
C GLY A 108 25.23 -9.27 -2.29
N SER A 109 25.24 -10.33 -3.11
CA SER A 109 25.89 -10.33 -4.42
C SER A 109 25.18 -9.39 -5.41
N ARG A 110 25.87 -9.06 -6.54
CA ARG A 110 25.27 -8.30 -7.66
C ARG A 110 24.01 -8.99 -8.19
N GLU A 111 24.00 -10.31 -8.23
CA GLU A 111 22.87 -11.12 -8.68
C GLU A 111 21.68 -11.02 -7.71
N GLN A 112 21.92 -11.11 -6.40
CA GLN A 112 20.90 -10.92 -5.38
C GLN A 112 20.30 -9.51 -5.43
N ALA A 113 21.12 -8.48 -5.63
CA ALA A 113 20.65 -7.11 -5.79
C ALA A 113 19.74 -6.94 -7.04
N ARG A 114 20.13 -7.56 -8.17
CA ARG A 114 19.32 -7.57 -9.39
C ARG A 114 17.98 -8.26 -9.17
N ASP A 115 17.98 -9.43 -8.55
CA ASP A 115 16.76 -10.21 -8.33
C ASP A 115 15.81 -9.52 -7.34
N ALA A 116 16.35 -8.85 -6.32
CA ALA A 116 15.55 -8.02 -5.41
C ALA A 116 14.92 -6.81 -6.13
N LEU A 117 15.66 -6.15 -7.02
CA LEU A 117 15.15 -5.03 -7.80
C LEU A 117 14.01 -5.47 -8.74
N LEU A 118 14.18 -6.64 -9.39
CA LEU A 118 13.14 -7.25 -10.21
C LEU A 118 11.90 -7.63 -9.39
N LEU A 119 12.08 -8.13 -8.18
CA LEU A 119 11.00 -8.46 -7.26
C LEU A 119 10.21 -7.21 -6.84
N LEU A 120 10.91 -6.12 -6.53
CA LEU A 120 10.27 -4.85 -6.15
C LEU A 120 9.43 -4.27 -7.29
N ILE A 121 9.97 -4.19 -8.50
CA ILE A 121 9.25 -3.61 -9.64
C ILE A 121 8.07 -4.49 -10.07
N ASP A 122 8.20 -5.81 -10.00
CA ASP A 122 7.13 -6.75 -10.29
C ASP A 122 6.01 -6.66 -9.26
N GLY A 123 6.35 -6.62 -7.97
CA GLY A 123 5.39 -6.42 -6.87
C GLY A 123 4.63 -5.10 -7.00
N PHE A 124 5.33 -4.02 -7.36
CA PHE A 124 4.70 -2.73 -7.62
C PHE A 124 3.74 -2.78 -8.82
N ALA A 125 4.15 -3.40 -9.93
CA ALA A 125 3.29 -3.58 -11.09
C ALA A 125 2.06 -4.44 -10.79
N GLN A 126 2.23 -5.53 -10.01
CA GLN A 126 1.10 -6.33 -9.54
C GLN A 126 0.11 -5.51 -8.71
N MET A 127 0.62 -4.70 -7.76
CA MET A 127 -0.21 -3.80 -6.96
C MET A 127 -1.01 -2.84 -7.85
N MET A 128 -0.38 -2.24 -8.88
CA MET A 128 -1.06 -1.34 -9.81
C MET A 128 -2.15 -2.04 -10.64
N LEU A 129 -2.03 -3.32 -10.91
CA LEU A 129 -3.01 -4.11 -11.66
C LEU A 129 -4.19 -4.59 -10.81
N ARG A 130 -4.05 -4.70 -9.49
CA ARG A 130 -5.11 -5.19 -8.59
C ARG A 130 -6.32 -4.27 -8.56
N PRO A 131 -7.57 -4.79 -8.56
CA PRO A 131 -8.77 -3.95 -8.44
C PRO A 131 -8.79 -3.12 -7.15
N GLU A 132 -8.32 -3.67 -6.03
CA GLU A 132 -8.35 -3.05 -4.70
C GLU A 132 -7.52 -1.76 -4.66
N SER A 133 -6.44 -1.67 -5.44
CA SER A 133 -5.59 -0.48 -5.51
C SER A 133 -6.23 0.70 -6.27
N GLU A 134 -7.42 0.52 -6.86
CA GLU A 134 -8.06 1.59 -7.65
C GLU A 134 -8.46 2.79 -6.80
N ALA A 135 -9.05 2.56 -5.65
CA ALA A 135 -9.43 3.65 -4.74
C ALA A 135 -8.18 4.36 -4.18
N TRP A 136 -7.16 3.58 -3.78
CA TRP A 136 -5.89 4.13 -3.30
C TRP A 136 -5.19 4.99 -4.34
N ALA A 137 -5.13 4.49 -5.57
CA ALA A 137 -4.46 5.23 -6.65
C ALA A 137 -5.15 6.56 -6.94
N ARG A 138 -6.49 6.62 -6.93
CA ARG A 138 -7.21 7.90 -7.09
C ARG A 138 -6.84 8.90 -5.99
N PHE A 139 -6.77 8.43 -4.74
CA PHE A 139 -6.35 9.26 -3.61
C PHE A 139 -4.89 9.73 -3.78
N VAL A 140 -3.97 8.81 -4.04
CA VAL A 140 -2.54 9.09 -4.23
C VAL A 140 -2.29 10.04 -5.39
N ILE A 141 -2.95 9.86 -6.54
CA ILE A 141 -2.79 10.73 -7.71
C ILE A 141 -3.24 12.17 -7.39
N ARG A 142 -4.30 12.35 -6.61
CA ARG A 142 -4.70 13.70 -6.17
C ARG A 142 -3.63 14.36 -5.30
N GLU A 143 -3.10 13.62 -4.35
CA GLU A 143 -2.03 14.12 -3.48
C GLU A 143 -0.73 14.38 -4.25
N GLN A 144 -0.43 13.65 -5.30
CA GLN A 144 0.69 13.93 -6.20
C GLN A 144 0.53 15.24 -6.98
N GLN A 145 -0.71 15.60 -7.32
CA GLN A 145 -1.01 16.82 -8.10
C GLN A 145 -1.14 18.07 -7.22
N ALA A 146 -1.61 17.92 -6.00
CA ALA A 146 -1.80 19.00 -5.03
C ALA A 146 -1.45 18.49 -3.62
N PRO A 147 -0.14 18.40 -3.30
CA PRO A 147 0.33 17.79 -2.06
C PRO A 147 -0.17 18.52 -0.81
N THR A 148 -0.65 17.73 0.15
CA THR A 148 -1.05 18.18 1.49
C THR A 148 -0.27 17.40 2.57
N GLU A 149 -0.61 17.54 3.85
CA GLU A 149 -0.06 16.69 4.90
C GLU A 149 -0.32 15.19 4.66
N ALA A 150 -1.42 14.86 3.97
CA ALA A 150 -1.70 13.46 3.58
C ALA A 150 -0.64 12.89 2.63
N PHE A 151 -0.08 13.69 1.72
CA PHE A 151 1.05 13.27 0.91
C PHE A 151 2.27 12.90 1.75
N GLU A 152 2.60 13.70 2.75
CA GLU A 152 3.72 13.41 3.66
C GLU A 152 3.52 12.10 4.43
N ARG A 153 2.28 11.82 4.86
CA ARG A 153 1.93 10.54 5.51
C ARG A 153 2.08 9.34 4.57
N LEU A 154 1.63 9.47 3.33
CA LEU A 154 1.79 8.46 2.28
C LEU A 154 3.26 8.23 1.95
N TYR A 155 4.01 9.32 1.75
CA TYR A 155 5.40 9.26 1.35
C TYR A 155 6.27 8.65 2.44
N SER A 156 6.22 9.17 3.64
CA SER A 156 7.03 8.69 4.77
C SER A 156 6.63 7.30 5.24
N GLY A 157 5.33 6.95 5.16
CA GLY A 157 4.82 5.66 5.64
C GLY A 157 5.11 4.47 4.73
N ALA A 158 5.21 4.66 3.41
CA ALA A 158 5.43 3.56 2.49
C ALA A 158 6.28 3.93 1.26
N MET A 159 5.93 5.00 0.54
CA MET A 159 6.52 5.29 -0.77
C MET A 159 8.01 5.60 -0.67
N GLY A 160 8.40 6.48 0.24
CA GLY A 160 9.79 6.90 0.46
C GLY A 160 10.70 5.73 0.83
N PRO A 161 10.37 4.91 1.83
CA PRO A 161 11.15 3.72 2.17
C PRO A 161 11.32 2.74 1.01
N LEU A 162 10.25 2.43 0.26
CA LEU A 162 10.32 1.51 -0.89
C LEU A 162 11.16 2.07 -2.03
N VAL A 163 10.96 3.34 -2.37
CA VAL A 163 11.76 4.04 -3.40
C VAL A 163 13.21 4.16 -2.97
N GLY A 164 13.48 4.44 -1.69
CA GLY A 164 14.84 4.50 -1.15
C GLY A 164 15.62 3.20 -1.33
N VAL A 165 15.01 2.06 -1.03
CA VAL A 165 15.61 0.74 -1.27
C VAL A 165 15.81 0.49 -2.76
N PHE A 166 14.82 0.82 -3.59
CA PHE A 166 14.92 0.69 -5.04
C PHE A 166 16.08 1.50 -5.62
N VAL A 167 16.23 2.77 -5.23
CA VAL A 167 17.34 3.66 -5.62
C VAL A 167 18.68 3.09 -5.16
N ALA A 168 18.79 2.60 -3.93
CA ALA A 168 20.03 2.06 -3.40
C ALA A 168 20.48 0.80 -4.16
N LEU A 169 19.56 -0.14 -4.45
CA LEU A 169 19.86 -1.33 -5.26
C LEU A 169 20.24 -0.97 -6.70
N LEU A 170 19.53 -0.02 -7.30
CA LEU A 170 19.82 0.47 -8.66
C LEU A 170 21.23 1.10 -8.73
N GLY A 171 21.60 1.94 -7.77
CA GLY A 171 22.92 2.56 -7.70
C GLY A 171 24.05 1.55 -7.55
N ARG A 172 23.84 0.46 -6.80
CA ARG A 172 24.81 -0.65 -6.74
C ARG A 172 25.00 -1.37 -8.08
N LEU A 173 23.91 -1.50 -8.84
CA LEU A 173 23.93 -2.22 -10.13
C LEU A 173 24.43 -1.34 -11.27
N ARG A 174 24.27 -0.02 -11.17
CA ARG A 174 24.69 1.00 -12.14
C ARG A 174 25.67 1.96 -11.48
N ALA A 175 26.82 1.42 -11.07
CA ALA A 175 27.91 2.20 -10.48
C ALA A 175 28.58 3.19 -11.46
N ASP A 176 28.25 3.09 -12.75
CA ASP A 176 28.63 4.02 -13.81
C ASP A 176 27.81 5.32 -13.79
N LEU A 177 26.62 5.32 -13.18
CA LEU A 177 25.73 6.48 -13.06
C LEU A 177 26.01 7.28 -11.78
N ASP A 178 25.89 8.60 -11.87
CA ASP A 178 25.89 9.44 -10.68
C ASP A 178 24.57 9.32 -9.88
N GLU A 179 24.55 9.88 -8.67
CA GLU A 179 23.38 9.79 -7.79
C GLU A 179 22.11 10.39 -8.41
N ARG A 180 22.24 11.46 -9.18
CA ARG A 180 21.11 12.13 -9.82
C ARG A 180 20.57 11.31 -10.99
N GLU A 181 21.45 10.71 -11.76
CA GLU A 181 21.09 9.80 -12.86
C GLU A 181 20.41 8.54 -12.35
N VAL A 182 20.89 7.94 -11.26
CA VAL A 182 20.24 6.80 -10.59
C VAL A 182 18.83 7.16 -10.15
N ARG A 183 18.65 8.33 -9.50
CA ARG A 183 17.31 8.79 -9.06
C ARG A 183 16.39 9.07 -10.24
N ALA A 184 16.88 9.68 -11.31
CA ALA A 184 16.10 9.92 -12.51
C ALA A 184 15.66 8.61 -13.18
N THR A 185 16.56 7.64 -13.28
CA THR A 185 16.27 6.30 -13.80
C THR A 185 15.22 5.60 -12.94
N ALA A 186 15.32 5.68 -11.62
CA ALA A 186 14.33 5.12 -10.69
C ALA A 186 12.95 5.76 -10.88
N ILE A 187 12.85 7.08 -11.03
CA ILE A 187 11.59 7.80 -11.30
C ILE A 187 10.93 7.27 -12.59
N LEU A 188 11.69 7.10 -13.66
CA LEU A 188 11.17 6.62 -14.94
C LEU A 188 10.70 5.17 -14.85
N LEU A 189 11.44 4.30 -14.16
CA LEU A 189 11.06 2.90 -13.95
C LEU A 189 9.77 2.77 -13.11
N VAL A 190 9.66 3.52 -12.02
CA VAL A 190 8.43 3.60 -11.21
C VAL A 190 7.28 4.15 -12.05
N GLY A 191 7.52 5.18 -12.86
CA GLY A 191 6.54 5.75 -13.77
C GLY A 191 5.96 4.73 -14.77
N GLN A 192 6.79 3.80 -15.28
CA GLN A 192 6.31 2.70 -16.12
C GLN A 192 5.34 1.76 -15.38
N GLY A 193 5.55 1.53 -14.08
CA GLY A 193 4.58 0.78 -13.27
C GLY A 193 3.31 1.57 -13.00
N MET A 194 3.41 2.87 -12.73
CA MET A 194 2.25 3.72 -12.45
C MET A 194 1.27 3.83 -13.62
N ILE A 195 1.75 3.77 -14.88
CA ILE A 195 0.89 3.86 -16.06
C ILE A 195 -0.14 2.71 -16.12
N LEU A 196 0.17 1.56 -15.53
CA LEU A 196 -0.74 0.40 -15.47
C LEU A 196 -2.04 0.72 -14.72
N ARG A 197 -2.01 1.73 -13.87
CA ARG A 197 -3.17 2.22 -13.13
C ARG A 197 -3.64 3.58 -13.64
N ALA A 198 -2.76 4.57 -13.66
CA ALA A 198 -3.11 5.94 -14.03
C ALA A 198 -3.53 6.07 -15.51
N GLY A 199 -2.89 5.29 -16.39
CA GLY A 199 -3.17 5.26 -17.84
C GLY A 199 -3.99 4.05 -18.30
N ARG A 200 -4.71 3.38 -17.41
CA ARG A 200 -5.40 2.10 -17.69
C ARG A 200 -6.30 2.16 -18.93
N ALA A 201 -7.08 3.23 -19.09
CA ALA A 201 -7.97 3.39 -20.24
C ALA A 201 -7.18 3.46 -21.56
N SER A 202 -6.08 4.22 -21.57
CA SER A 202 -5.19 4.32 -22.73
C SER A 202 -4.48 3.00 -23.01
N ALA A 203 -4.03 2.28 -21.98
CA ALA A 203 -3.40 0.97 -22.12
C ALA A 203 -4.37 -0.04 -22.74
N CYS A 204 -5.62 -0.11 -22.29
CA CYS A 204 -6.66 -0.94 -22.89
C CYS A 204 -6.86 -0.58 -24.38
N ARG A 205 -6.95 0.70 -24.70
CA ARG A 205 -7.14 1.18 -26.08
C ARG A 205 -5.98 0.81 -26.99
N ILE A 206 -4.75 0.96 -26.51
CA ILE A 206 -3.52 0.62 -27.26
C ILE A 206 -3.43 -0.90 -27.49
N LEU A 207 -3.78 -1.70 -26.49
CA LEU A 207 -3.76 -3.16 -26.59
C LEU A 207 -4.97 -3.75 -27.33
N GLY A 208 -5.99 -2.94 -27.65
CA GLY A 208 -7.21 -3.40 -28.31
C GLY A 208 -8.09 -4.30 -27.45
N VAL A 209 -8.11 -4.07 -26.13
CA VAL A 209 -8.87 -4.87 -25.16
C VAL A 209 -9.82 -4.00 -24.33
N ASP A 210 -10.92 -4.58 -23.86
CA ASP A 210 -11.88 -3.86 -23.00
C ASP A 210 -11.37 -3.65 -21.58
N ARG A 211 -10.49 -4.55 -21.12
CA ARG A 211 -9.90 -4.48 -19.77
C ARG A 211 -8.52 -5.12 -19.74
N LEU A 212 -7.67 -4.69 -18.81
CA LEU A 212 -6.42 -5.38 -18.48
C LEU A 212 -6.78 -6.58 -17.60
N GLY A 213 -6.85 -7.76 -18.21
CA GLY A 213 -7.04 -9.04 -17.56
C GLY A 213 -5.70 -9.66 -17.11
N GLU A 214 -5.71 -10.95 -16.80
CA GLU A 214 -4.52 -11.68 -16.36
C GLU A 214 -3.45 -11.77 -17.46
N ALA A 215 -3.85 -12.02 -18.70
CA ALA A 215 -2.94 -12.15 -19.84
C ALA A 215 -2.22 -10.82 -20.14
N GLU A 216 -2.97 -9.71 -20.18
CA GLU A 216 -2.41 -8.37 -20.39
C GLU A 216 -1.53 -7.96 -19.22
N GLY A 217 -1.95 -8.26 -18.00
CA GLY A 217 -1.18 -7.99 -16.80
C GLY A 217 0.16 -8.73 -16.80
N LYS A 218 0.18 -10.00 -17.21
CA LYS A 218 1.40 -10.79 -17.38
C LYS A 218 2.30 -10.17 -18.44
N LEU A 219 1.75 -9.89 -19.63
CA LEU A 219 2.48 -9.28 -20.73
C LEU A 219 3.15 -7.97 -20.33
N LEU A 220 2.41 -7.06 -19.68
CA LEU A 220 2.91 -5.74 -19.26
C LEU A 220 4.02 -5.87 -18.21
N ARG A 221 3.89 -6.78 -17.26
CA ARG A 221 4.93 -7.07 -16.27
C ARG A 221 6.19 -7.66 -16.90
N GLU A 222 6.06 -8.57 -17.85
CA GLU A 222 7.19 -9.12 -18.62
C GLU A 222 7.92 -8.02 -19.42
N ARG A 223 7.20 -7.07 -20.00
CA ARG A 223 7.81 -5.91 -20.69
C ARG A 223 8.52 -4.98 -19.73
N LEU A 224 7.91 -4.68 -18.58
CA LEU A 224 8.54 -3.87 -17.54
C LEU A 224 9.81 -4.53 -17.01
N ARG A 225 9.79 -5.85 -16.77
CA ARG A 225 10.96 -6.63 -16.41
C ARG A 225 12.07 -6.55 -17.48
N ALA A 226 11.71 -6.71 -18.75
CA ALA A 226 12.67 -6.62 -19.86
C ALA A 226 13.32 -5.23 -19.94
N ASN A 227 12.55 -4.15 -19.77
CA ASN A 227 13.07 -2.79 -19.74
C ASN A 227 14.10 -2.60 -18.61
N LEU A 228 13.77 -3.08 -17.40
CA LEU A 228 14.70 -3.01 -16.28
C LEU A 228 15.99 -3.80 -16.57
N LEU A 229 15.88 -5.02 -17.10
CA LEU A 229 17.05 -5.85 -17.44
C LEU A 229 17.92 -5.17 -18.52
N CYS A 230 17.32 -4.50 -19.51
CA CYS A 230 18.04 -3.74 -20.52
C CYS A 230 18.85 -2.61 -19.86
N ILE A 231 18.23 -1.80 -19.00
CA ILE A 231 18.89 -0.73 -18.24
C ILE A 231 20.06 -1.27 -17.41
N LEU A 232 19.93 -2.45 -16.82
CA LEU A 232 20.96 -3.07 -15.99
C LEU A 232 22.11 -3.70 -16.81
N SER A 233 21.90 -3.97 -18.12
CA SER A 233 22.91 -4.55 -19.01
C SER A 233 23.81 -3.52 -19.69
N GLU A 234 23.47 -2.23 -19.62
CA GLU A 234 24.27 -1.12 -20.18
C GLU A 234 25.47 -0.72 -19.29
N ALA A 235 25.73 -1.46 -18.21
CA ALA A 235 26.77 -1.20 -17.21
C ALA A 235 28.05 -1.99 -17.47
#